data_3e6f5a458c5ca0e942c7fe2f6265d380
#
_entry.id   3e6f5a458c5ca0e942c7fe2f6265d380
#
_cell.length_a   1.000
_cell.length_b   1.000
_cell.length_c   1.000
_cell.angle_alpha   90.00
_cell.angle_beta   90.00
_cell.angle_gamma   90.00
#
_symmetry.space_group_name_H-M   'P 1'
#
loop_
_entity.id
_entity.type
_entity.pdbx_description
1 polymer ?
#
loop_
_entity_poly.entity_id
_entity_poly.type
_entity_poly.pdbx_seq_one_letter_code
_entity_poly.pdbx_strand_id
1 'polypeptide(L)'
;MLEDRKLDVLRAIVEDYVSTQEPVGSKALVERHNLGVSPATIRNDMAALEDEGYNAQPHTSAGRIPTDKGYRLFVDRLSTVKPLSTAERRAIQSFLDGALDLDDIVTRTVRLLSQLTQQVAVVQYPSLSRSSVRHVELVPLATSRLLVVLITTTGRVEQRVVETPIEVGDVLLGELRAQLNAETVGQRLSDAAGRLADLPDRFTADNRPAVQAVLSALLESLVEQHEDRIVLGGTANLARFGPDFPLTIRPVLEALEEQMVLLRLLGEASDLSALTVRIGHENPHEALAATSVVSVGYGSENEALAKLGVLGPTRMDYPGTMGAVRAVARYVGRIVGDG
;
A
#
# COMPACT_ATOMS: atom_id res chain seq x y z
N MET A 1 -24.62 -22.64 -12.07
CA MET A 1 -23.24 -22.37 -12.56
C MET A 1 -23.39 -21.78 -13.94
N LEU A 2 -22.75 -20.63 -14.23
CA LEU A 2 -22.77 -20.04 -15.57
C LEU A 2 -22.12 -21.01 -16.57
N GLU A 3 -22.70 -21.11 -17.75
CA GLU A 3 -22.10 -21.86 -18.86
C GLU A 3 -20.83 -21.19 -19.34
N ASP A 4 -19.82 -21.96 -19.80
CA ASP A 4 -18.52 -21.44 -20.21
C ASP A 4 -18.62 -20.32 -21.26
N ARG A 5 -19.55 -20.42 -22.19
CA ARG A 5 -19.79 -19.39 -23.20
C ARG A 5 -20.25 -18.05 -22.59
N LYS A 6 -21.15 -18.08 -21.60
CA LYS A 6 -21.59 -16.85 -20.91
C LYS A 6 -20.42 -16.19 -20.16
N LEU A 7 -19.50 -16.98 -19.60
CA LEU A 7 -18.29 -16.48 -18.99
C LEU A 7 -17.38 -15.80 -20.01
N ASP A 8 -17.20 -16.36 -21.20
CA ASP A 8 -16.43 -15.76 -22.28
C ASP A 8 -17.08 -14.45 -22.78
N VAL A 9 -18.42 -14.42 -22.88
CA VAL A 9 -19.17 -13.21 -23.22
C VAL A 9 -18.97 -12.12 -22.16
N LEU A 10 -19.04 -12.47 -20.87
CA LEU A 10 -18.80 -11.52 -19.80
C LEU A 10 -17.37 -10.99 -19.82
N ARG A 11 -16.37 -11.86 -20.03
CA ARG A 11 -14.98 -11.46 -20.20
C ARG A 11 -14.83 -10.42 -21.30
N ALA A 12 -15.39 -10.71 -22.47
CA ALA A 12 -15.32 -9.84 -23.64
C ALA A 12 -16.03 -8.49 -23.38
N ILE A 13 -17.17 -8.49 -22.68
CA ILE A 13 -17.85 -7.25 -22.26
C ILE A 13 -16.95 -6.40 -21.36
N VAL A 14 -16.31 -7.00 -20.35
CA VAL A 14 -15.44 -6.27 -19.43
C VAL A 14 -14.22 -5.71 -20.16
N GLU A 15 -13.53 -6.52 -20.96
CA GLU A 15 -12.34 -6.10 -21.72
C GLU A 15 -12.65 -4.96 -22.70
N ASP A 16 -13.74 -5.06 -23.44
CA ASP A 16 -14.17 -4.02 -24.38
C ASP A 16 -14.56 -2.73 -23.65
N TYR A 17 -15.36 -2.84 -22.57
CA TYR A 17 -15.81 -1.67 -21.83
C TYR A 17 -14.66 -0.93 -21.16
N VAL A 18 -13.69 -1.64 -20.58
CA VAL A 18 -12.48 -1.05 -20.01
C VAL A 18 -11.68 -0.27 -21.06
N SER A 19 -11.58 -0.82 -22.28
CA SER A 19 -10.78 -0.21 -23.36
C SER A 19 -11.49 0.94 -24.07
N THR A 20 -12.81 0.85 -24.31
CA THR A 20 -13.57 1.81 -25.14
C THR A 20 -14.34 2.84 -24.34
N GLN A 21 -14.68 2.53 -23.08
CA GLN A 21 -15.56 3.34 -22.22
C GLN A 21 -17.00 3.50 -22.77
N GLU A 22 -17.37 2.69 -23.74
CA GLU A 22 -18.68 2.71 -24.39
C GLU A 22 -19.44 1.42 -24.09
N PRO A 23 -20.79 1.48 -23.95
CA PRO A 23 -21.61 0.30 -23.78
C PRO A 23 -21.39 -0.68 -24.93
N VAL A 24 -21.16 -1.94 -24.61
CA VAL A 24 -20.71 -2.97 -25.53
C VAL A 24 -21.89 -3.65 -26.25
N GLY A 25 -21.89 -3.62 -27.56
CA GLY A 25 -22.92 -4.24 -28.40
C GLY A 25 -22.56 -5.66 -28.86
N SER A 26 -23.56 -6.54 -29.07
CA SER A 26 -23.34 -7.93 -29.50
C SER A 26 -22.60 -8.08 -30.85
N LYS A 27 -22.75 -7.11 -31.76
CA LYS A 27 -22.00 -7.05 -33.02
C LYS A 27 -20.51 -6.80 -32.79
N ALA A 28 -20.18 -5.80 -31.96
CA ALA A 28 -18.81 -5.46 -31.66
C ALA A 28 -18.06 -6.64 -31.01
N LEU A 29 -18.73 -7.37 -30.09
CA LEU A 29 -18.15 -8.55 -29.46
C LEU A 29 -17.81 -9.67 -30.50
N VAL A 30 -18.68 -9.93 -31.47
CA VAL A 30 -18.37 -10.91 -32.51
C VAL A 30 -17.22 -10.48 -33.41
N GLU A 31 -17.13 -9.20 -33.71
CA GLU A 31 -16.07 -8.62 -34.56
C GLU A 31 -14.69 -8.59 -33.89
N ARG A 32 -14.66 -8.33 -32.58
CA ARG A 32 -13.40 -8.17 -31.84
C ARG A 32 -12.92 -9.43 -31.14
N HIS A 33 -13.85 -10.28 -30.72
CA HIS A 33 -13.58 -11.52 -29.99
C HIS A 33 -14.07 -12.74 -30.83
N ASN A 34 -13.23 -13.75 -30.95
CA ASN A 34 -13.58 -14.97 -31.69
C ASN A 34 -14.45 -15.90 -30.82
N LEU A 35 -15.70 -15.51 -30.57
CA LEU A 35 -16.63 -16.26 -29.72
C LEU A 35 -17.33 -17.43 -30.43
N GLY A 36 -17.13 -17.60 -31.73
CA GLY A 36 -17.62 -18.74 -32.51
C GLY A 36 -19.14 -18.83 -32.69
N VAL A 37 -19.90 -17.77 -32.35
CA VAL A 37 -21.36 -17.75 -32.39
C VAL A 37 -21.91 -16.47 -33.03
N SER A 38 -23.20 -16.47 -33.38
CA SER A 38 -23.85 -15.33 -34.04
C SER A 38 -24.09 -14.14 -33.06
N PRO A 39 -24.20 -12.89 -33.58
CA PRO A 39 -24.61 -11.76 -32.77
C PRO A 39 -25.96 -11.91 -32.05
N ALA A 40 -26.86 -12.73 -32.61
CA ALA A 40 -28.15 -13.02 -31.97
C ALA A 40 -27.98 -13.92 -30.75
N THR A 41 -27.08 -14.92 -30.81
CA THR A 41 -26.74 -15.78 -29.68
C THR A 41 -26.07 -14.98 -28.59
N ILE A 42 -25.09 -14.11 -28.93
CA ILE A 42 -24.43 -13.22 -27.97
C ILE A 42 -25.45 -12.31 -27.27
N ARG A 43 -26.42 -11.75 -27.99
CA ARG A 43 -27.47 -10.91 -27.40
C ARG A 43 -28.30 -11.68 -26.37
N ASN A 44 -28.63 -12.94 -26.62
CA ASN A 44 -29.35 -13.79 -25.67
C ASN A 44 -28.48 -14.08 -24.43
N ASP A 45 -27.20 -14.36 -24.61
CA ASP A 45 -26.26 -14.54 -23.48
C ASP A 45 -26.12 -13.27 -22.67
N MET A 46 -26.03 -12.08 -23.31
CA MET A 46 -26.01 -10.78 -22.63
C MET A 46 -27.28 -10.53 -21.82
N ALA A 47 -28.47 -10.89 -22.35
CA ALA A 47 -29.73 -10.75 -21.62
C ALA A 47 -29.78 -11.70 -20.41
N ALA A 48 -29.33 -12.95 -20.55
CA ALA A 48 -29.22 -13.89 -19.43
C ALA A 48 -28.23 -13.40 -18.35
N LEU A 49 -27.11 -12.80 -18.72
CA LEU A 49 -26.15 -12.19 -17.80
C LEU A 49 -26.75 -10.95 -17.10
N GLU A 50 -27.62 -10.21 -17.78
CA GLU A 50 -28.35 -9.07 -17.19
C GLU A 50 -29.38 -9.55 -16.17
N ASP A 51 -30.18 -10.57 -16.50
CA ASP A 51 -31.14 -11.18 -15.56
C ASP A 51 -30.45 -11.72 -14.30
N GLU A 52 -29.22 -12.22 -14.45
CA GLU A 52 -28.38 -12.65 -13.33
C GLU A 52 -27.60 -11.49 -12.65
N GLY A 53 -27.69 -10.26 -13.15
CA GLY A 53 -27.11 -9.05 -12.57
C GLY A 53 -25.60 -8.87 -12.80
N TYR A 54 -24.99 -9.52 -13.80
CA TYR A 54 -23.58 -9.37 -14.13
C TYR A 54 -23.28 -8.22 -15.09
N ASN A 55 -24.25 -7.82 -15.88
CA ASN A 55 -24.20 -6.63 -16.72
C ASN A 55 -25.50 -5.84 -16.59
N ALA A 56 -25.53 -4.62 -17.09
CA ALA A 56 -26.72 -3.78 -17.12
C ALA A 56 -26.80 -3.04 -18.46
N GLN A 57 -28.01 -2.67 -18.84
CA GLN A 57 -28.26 -1.80 -19.99
C GLN A 57 -28.52 -0.38 -19.50
N PRO A 58 -27.61 0.60 -19.73
CA PRO A 58 -27.80 1.97 -19.23
C PRO A 58 -29.00 2.69 -19.90
N HIS A 59 -29.31 2.35 -21.18
CA HIS A 59 -30.48 2.88 -21.93
C HIS A 59 -30.99 1.81 -22.91
N THR A 60 -32.28 1.86 -23.24
CA THR A 60 -32.98 0.88 -24.08
C THR A 60 -32.35 0.57 -25.43
N SER A 61 -31.58 1.49 -26.01
CA SER A 61 -30.86 1.31 -27.28
C SER A 61 -29.35 1.13 -27.11
N ALA A 62 -28.84 1.19 -25.88
CA ALA A 62 -27.41 1.04 -25.60
C ALA A 62 -26.99 -0.44 -25.56
N GLY A 63 -25.68 -0.69 -25.70
CA GLY A 63 -25.08 -1.98 -25.37
C GLY A 63 -25.17 -2.31 -23.87
N ARG A 64 -24.31 -3.18 -23.41
CA ARG A 64 -24.21 -3.57 -21.99
C ARG A 64 -22.95 -3.02 -21.36
N ILE A 65 -23.05 -2.70 -20.07
CA ILE A 65 -21.92 -2.34 -19.20
C ILE A 65 -21.81 -3.35 -18.07
N PRO A 66 -20.61 -3.68 -17.58
CA PRO A 66 -20.46 -4.54 -16.41
C PRO A 66 -21.02 -3.89 -15.14
N THR A 67 -21.59 -4.68 -14.23
CA THR A 67 -21.90 -4.29 -12.86
C THR A 67 -20.74 -4.63 -11.93
N ASP A 68 -20.79 -4.18 -10.66
CA ASP A 68 -19.81 -4.58 -9.63
C ASP A 68 -19.73 -6.11 -9.52
N LYS A 69 -20.85 -6.80 -9.58
CA LYS A 69 -20.92 -8.26 -9.59
C LYS A 69 -20.25 -8.88 -10.82
N GLY A 70 -20.39 -8.24 -11.98
CA GLY A 70 -19.71 -8.64 -13.22
C GLY A 70 -18.19 -8.48 -13.11
N TYR A 71 -17.73 -7.34 -12.63
CA TYR A 71 -16.29 -7.12 -12.36
C TYR A 71 -15.74 -8.08 -11.31
N ARG A 72 -16.49 -8.39 -10.25
CA ARG A 72 -16.09 -9.37 -9.24
C ARG A 72 -15.85 -10.74 -9.85
N LEU A 73 -16.83 -11.24 -10.63
CA LEU A 73 -16.69 -12.52 -11.29
C LEU A 73 -15.52 -12.53 -12.30
N PHE A 74 -15.31 -11.41 -13.01
CA PHE A 74 -14.18 -11.25 -13.91
C PHE A 74 -12.84 -11.34 -13.15
N VAL A 75 -12.68 -10.62 -12.06
CA VAL A 75 -11.46 -10.64 -11.24
C VAL A 75 -11.18 -12.03 -10.66
N ASP A 76 -12.20 -12.68 -10.12
CA ASP A 76 -12.05 -13.95 -9.39
C ASP A 76 -11.79 -15.16 -10.29
N ARG A 77 -12.34 -15.16 -11.51
CA ARG A 77 -12.37 -16.36 -12.35
C ARG A 77 -11.86 -16.16 -13.78
N LEU A 78 -12.01 -14.98 -14.32
CA LEU A 78 -11.81 -14.75 -15.76
C LEU A 78 -10.53 -14.01 -16.06
N SER A 79 -10.04 -13.20 -15.11
CA SER A 79 -8.80 -12.46 -15.27
C SER A 79 -7.58 -13.30 -14.88
N THR A 80 -6.50 -13.11 -15.62
CA THR A 80 -5.18 -13.61 -15.22
C THR A 80 -4.28 -12.40 -14.95
N VAL A 81 -3.54 -12.43 -13.85
CA VAL A 81 -2.59 -11.36 -13.53
C VAL A 81 -1.58 -11.24 -14.66
N LYS A 82 -1.57 -10.09 -15.34
CA LYS A 82 -0.64 -9.82 -16.42
C LYS A 82 0.77 -9.68 -15.89
N PRO A 83 1.72 -10.56 -16.24
CA PRO A 83 3.09 -10.40 -15.79
C PRO A 83 3.72 -9.18 -16.47
N LEU A 84 4.50 -8.41 -15.70
CA LEU A 84 5.25 -7.30 -16.26
C LEU A 84 6.30 -7.78 -17.26
N SER A 85 6.49 -7.03 -18.32
CA SER A 85 7.56 -7.23 -19.29
C SER A 85 8.93 -7.07 -18.61
N THR A 86 9.98 -7.58 -19.25
CA THR A 86 11.35 -7.41 -18.76
C THR A 86 11.77 -5.93 -18.71
N ALA A 87 11.27 -5.10 -19.63
CA ALA A 87 11.54 -3.68 -19.65
C ALA A 87 10.90 -2.95 -18.47
N GLU A 88 9.62 -3.24 -18.18
CA GLU A 88 8.91 -2.66 -17.02
C GLU A 88 9.57 -3.07 -15.70
N ARG A 89 9.98 -4.33 -15.55
CA ARG A 89 10.69 -4.80 -14.36
C ARG A 89 12.01 -4.08 -14.15
N ARG A 90 12.81 -3.88 -15.22
CA ARG A 90 14.06 -3.12 -15.15
C ARG A 90 13.83 -1.65 -14.80
N ALA A 91 12.78 -1.03 -15.37
CA ALA A 91 12.43 0.34 -15.06
C ALA A 91 12.03 0.52 -13.59
N ILE A 92 11.23 -0.39 -13.03
CA ILE A 92 10.88 -0.40 -11.60
C ILE A 92 12.14 -0.49 -10.74
N GLN A 93 13.00 -1.45 -11.03
CA GLN A 93 14.25 -1.67 -10.30
C GLN A 93 15.13 -0.43 -10.34
N SER A 94 15.45 0.07 -11.53
CA SER A 94 16.32 1.25 -11.70
C SER A 94 15.75 2.51 -11.03
N PHE A 95 14.43 2.65 -10.95
CA PHE A 95 13.79 3.79 -10.31
C PHE A 95 13.85 3.72 -8.77
N LEU A 96 13.77 2.53 -8.21
CA LEU A 96 13.80 2.30 -6.77
C LEU A 96 15.23 2.16 -6.21
N ASP A 97 16.15 1.57 -6.96
CA ASP A 97 17.56 1.38 -6.54
C ASP A 97 18.31 2.69 -6.20
N GLY A 98 17.80 3.84 -6.66
CA GLY A 98 18.37 5.14 -6.34
C GLY A 98 17.81 5.80 -5.09
N ALA A 99 17.01 5.11 -4.28
CA ALA A 99 16.44 5.65 -3.05
C ALA A 99 17.50 5.73 -1.94
N LEU A 100 17.50 6.86 -1.19
CA LEU A 100 18.50 7.15 -0.17
C LEU A 100 18.05 6.69 1.23
N ASP A 101 16.76 6.78 1.50
CA ASP A 101 16.12 6.45 2.78
C ASP A 101 14.70 5.93 2.59
N LEU A 102 14.02 5.60 3.69
CA LEU A 102 12.66 5.08 3.65
C LEU A 102 11.65 6.11 3.10
N ASP A 103 11.80 7.39 3.40
CA ASP A 103 10.90 8.44 2.89
C ASP A 103 11.02 8.57 1.37
N ASP A 104 12.24 8.46 0.83
CA ASP A 104 12.49 8.48 -0.60
C ASP A 104 11.95 7.20 -1.28
N ILE A 105 12.11 6.02 -0.65
CA ILE A 105 11.52 4.75 -1.14
C ILE A 105 10.00 4.90 -1.26
N VAL A 106 9.31 5.35 -0.21
CA VAL A 106 7.86 5.50 -0.20
C VAL A 106 7.39 6.52 -1.25
N THR A 107 8.07 7.68 -1.32
CA THR A 107 7.74 8.73 -2.30
C THR A 107 7.92 8.26 -3.73
N ARG A 108 9.01 7.57 -4.04
CA ARG A 108 9.26 6.97 -5.36
C ARG A 108 8.23 5.89 -5.67
N THR A 109 7.91 5.04 -4.71
CA THR A 109 6.90 3.97 -4.87
C THR A 109 5.54 4.53 -5.25
N VAL A 110 5.07 5.57 -4.56
CA VAL A 110 3.82 6.26 -4.87
C VAL A 110 3.82 6.82 -6.30
N ARG A 111 4.90 7.53 -6.70
CA ARG A 111 5.03 8.07 -8.05
C ARG A 111 5.03 6.97 -9.11
N LEU A 112 5.81 5.92 -8.89
CA LEU A 112 5.94 4.79 -9.81
C LEU A 112 4.61 4.07 -10.02
N LEU A 113 3.91 3.72 -8.93
CA LEU A 113 2.61 3.07 -9.00
C LEU A 113 1.58 3.92 -9.73
N SER A 114 1.50 5.22 -9.41
CA SER A 114 0.53 6.11 -10.06
C SER A 114 0.82 6.28 -11.56
N GLN A 115 2.08 6.26 -11.97
CA GLN A 115 2.47 6.34 -13.37
C GLN A 115 2.20 5.03 -14.13
N LEU A 116 2.52 3.88 -13.55
CA LEU A 116 2.31 2.57 -14.17
C LEU A 116 0.83 2.23 -14.36
N THR A 117 0.02 2.57 -13.35
CA THR A 117 -1.40 2.20 -13.33
C THR A 117 -2.33 3.30 -13.82
N GLN A 118 -1.84 4.54 -13.91
CA GLN A 118 -2.65 5.74 -14.18
C GLN A 118 -3.78 5.92 -13.15
N GLN A 119 -3.57 5.47 -11.90
CA GLN A 119 -4.50 5.51 -10.78
C GLN A 119 -3.93 6.35 -9.63
N VAL A 120 -4.71 6.54 -8.56
CA VAL A 120 -4.20 7.05 -7.29
C VAL A 120 -3.43 5.94 -6.60
N ALA A 121 -2.17 6.18 -6.31
CA ALA A 121 -1.37 5.26 -5.52
C ALA A 121 -1.45 5.61 -4.03
N VAL A 122 -1.50 4.58 -3.21
CA VAL A 122 -1.57 4.65 -1.74
C VAL A 122 -0.49 3.76 -1.18
N VAL A 123 0.40 4.30 -0.37
CA VAL A 123 1.48 3.53 0.27
C VAL A 123 1.49 3.85 1.76
N GLN A 124 1.32 2.82 2.57
CA GLN A 124 1.45 2.90 4.03
C GLN A 124 2.92 2.73 4.40
N TYR A 125 3.42 3.52 5.35
CA TYR A 125 4.76 3.30 5.92
C TYR A 125 4.81 1.99 6.71
N PRO A 126 5.96 1.30 6.72
CA PRO A 126 6.14 0.15 7.59
C PRO A 126 5.85 0.51 9.04
N SER A 127 5.03 -0.30 9.71
CA SER A 127 4.71 -0.10 11.12
C SER A 127 5.95 -0.32 11.99
N LEU A 128 6.23 0.63 12.88
CA LEU A 128 7.33 0.51 13.84
C LEU A 128 7.12 -0.64 14.83
N SER A 129 5.87 -0.99 15.15
CA SER A 129 5.57 -2.09 16.09
C SER A 129 6.14 -3.44 15.64
N ARG A 130 6.43 -3.58 14.33
CA ARG A 130 7.02 -4.79 13.72
C ARG A 130 8.50 -4.64 13.36
N SER A 131 9.05 -3.44 13.49
CA SER A 131 10.48 -3.18 13.28
C SER A 131 11.31 -3.63 14.46
N SER A 132 12.56 -4.02 14.18
CA SER A 132 13.59 -4.26 15.20
C SER A 132 14.58 -3.11 15.25
N VAL A 133 15.23 -2.94 16.39
CA VAL A 133 16.32 -1.97 16.55
C VAL A 133 17.53 -2.47 15.76
N ARG A 134 18.05 -1.65 14.85
CA ARG A 134 19.31 -1.91 14.15
C ARG A 134 20.48 -1.30 14.87
N HIS A 135 20.34 -0.06 15.37
CA HIS A 135 21.38 0.66 16.06
C HIS A 135 20.80 1.83 16.84
N VAL A 136 21.43 2.13 18.00
CA VAL A 136 21.22 3.35 18.77
C VAL A 136 22.51 4.12 18.80
N GLU A 137 22.50 5.39 18.36
CA GLU A 137 23.65 6.28 18.42
C GLU A 137 23.37 7.46 19.36
N LEU A 138 24.40 7.90 20.08
CA LEU A 138 24.38 9.05 20.96
C LEU A 138 25.42 10.05 20.48
N VAL A 139 24.97 11.23 20.04
CA VAL A 139 25.85 12.28 19.51
C VAL A 139 25.85 13.48 20.46
N PRO A 140 27.01 13.88 21.04
CA PRO A 140 27.07 15.04 21.87
C PRO A 140 26.89 16.31 21.02
N LEU A 141 25.92 17.16 21.41
CA LEU A 141 25.70 18.48 20.81
C LEU A 141 26.29 19.61 21.67
N ALA A 142 26.27 19.42 22.97
CA ALA A 142 26.87 20.31 23.98
C ALA A 142 27.14 19.50 25.26
N THR A 143 27.73 20.11 26.29
CA THR A 143 28.09 19.44 27.56
C THR A 143 26.93 18.73 28.25
N SER A 144 25.71 19.27 28.12
CA SER A 144 24.47 18.71 28.69
C SER A 144 23.38 18.46 27.65
N ARG A 145 23.71 18.36 26.35
CA ARG A 145 22.76 18.10 25.28
C ARG A 145 23.26 17.01 24.37
N LEU A 146 22.44 15.99 24.20
CA LEU A 146 22.71 14.84 23.33
C LEU A 146 21.65 14.74 22.26
N LEU A 147 22.05 14.27 21.08
CA LEU A 147 21.14 13.75 20.08
C LEU A 147 21.09 12.22 20.21
N VAL A 148 19.93 11.68 20.52
CA VAL A 148 19.65 10.25 20.50
C VAL A 148 19.14 9.91 19.12
N VAL A 149 19.78 8.96 18.46
CA VAL A 149 19.42 8.49 17.12
C VAL A 149 19.08 7.01 17.20
N LEU A 150 17.85 6.66 16.90
CA LEU A 150 17.38 5.28 16.78
C LEU A 150 17.26 4.90 15.30
N ILE A 151 17.95 3.85 14.88
CA ILE A 151 17.89 3.30 13.54
C ILE A 151 17.20 1.94 13.59
N THR A 152 16.17 1.75 12.79
CA THR A 152 15.43 0.50 12.69
C THR A 152 15.88 -0.35 11.51
N THR A 153 15.55 -1.64 11.54
CA THR A 153 15.82 -2.57 10.43
C THR A 153 15.06 -2.21 9.14
N THR A 154 13.98 -1.44 9.24
CA THR A 154 13.23 -0.92 8.08
C THR A 154 13.87 0.33 7.46
N GLY A 155 15.03 0.78 7.98
CA GLY A 155 15.74 1.97 7.48
C GLY A 155 15.17 3.30 8.01
N ARG A 156 14.21 3.28 8.94
CA ARG A 156 13.71 4.50 9.59
C ARG A 156 14.73 5.00 10.60
N VAL A 157 14.94 6.31 10.62
CA VAL A 157 15.81 7.01 11.56
C VAL A 157 14.99 7.98 12.39
N GLU A 158 14.92 7.74 13.70
CA GLU A 158 14.32 8.66 14.66
C GLU A 158 15.42 9.44 15.38
N GLN A 159 15.17 10.72 15.60
CA GLN A 159 16.14 11.63 16.23
C GLN A 159 15.46 12.45 17.31
N ARG A 160 16.06 12.46 18.52
CA ARG A 160 15.58 13.27 19.62
C ARG A 160 16.72 14.00 20.31
N VAL A 161 16.53 15.29 20.57
CA VAL A 161 17.45 16.07 21.37
C VAL A 161 17.06 15.93 22.83
N VAL A 162 18.02 15.57 23.67
CA VAL A 162 17.84 15.35 25.11
C VAL A 162 18.72 16.33 25.87
N GLU A 163 18.14 17.02 26.81
CA GLU A 163 18.88 17.79 27.82
C GLU A 163 19.12 16.91 29.05
N THR A 164 20.39 16.75 29.41
CA THR A 164 20.77 15.96 30.58
C THR A 164 20.98 16.88 31.79
N PRO A 165 20.55 16.48 33.01
CA PRO A 165 20.69 17.30 34.20
C PRO A 165 22.16 17.42 34.69
N ILE A 166 23.06 16.62 34.15
CA ILE A 166 24.48 16.63 34.40
C ILE A 166 25.26 16.61 33.09
N GLU A 167 26.54 17.00 33.15
CA GLU A 167 27.47 16.88 32.02
C GLU A 167 27.74 15.40 31.68
N VAL A 168 27.69 15.07 30.40
CA VAL A 168 27.96 13.72 29.90
C VAL A 168 29.30 13.69 29.21
N GLY A 169 30.32 13.18 29.91
CA GLY A 169 31.65 13.00 29.34
C GLY A 169 31.75 11.77 28.41
N ASP A 170 32.81 11.72 27.59
CA ASP A 170 33.01 10.70 26.55
C ASP A 170 32.98 9.27 27.10
N VAL A 171 33.47 9.03 28.30
CA VAL A 171 33.48 7.70 28.93
C VAL A 171 32.06 7.23 29.22
N LEU A 172 31.24 8.05 29.85
CA LEU A 172 29.85 7.75 30.18
C LEU A 172 29.04 7.57 28.85
N LEU A 173 29.28 8.46 27.88
CA LEU A 173 28.62 8.40 26.57
C LEU A 173 28.91 7.06 25.86
N GLY A 174 30.18 6.66 25.82
CA GLY A 174 30.60 5.39 25.22
C GLY A 174 30.03 4.17 25.91
N GLU A 175 30.01 4.16 27.25
CA GLU A 175 29.45 3.08 28.05
C GLU A 175 27.93 2.96 27.85
N LEU A 176 27.22 4.09 27.94
CA LEU A 176 25.77 4.12 27.75
C LEU A 176 25.36 3.64 26.37
N ARG A 177 26.04 4.14 25.31
CA ARG A 177 25.80 3.70 23.94
C ARG A 177 26.04 2.19 23.78
N ALA A 178 27.12 1.66 24.33
CA ALA A 178 27.43 0.24 24.26
C ALA A 178 26.34 -0.61 24.93
N GLN A 179 25.89 -0.21 26.13
CA GLN A 179 24.86 -0.94 26.84
C GLN A 179 23.48 -0.84 26.16
N LEU A 180 23.11 0.32 25.64
CA LEU A 180 21.87 0.49 24.87
C LEU A 180 21.86 -0.47 23.67
N ASN A 181 22.93 -0.51 22.89
CA ASN A 181 23.00 -1.41 21.73
C ASN A 181 23.02 -2.89 22.14
N ALA A 182 23.71 -3.26 23.22
CA ALA A 182 23.74 -4.64 23.69
C ALA A 182 22.34 -5.17 24.09
N GLU A 183 21.50 -4.33 24.64
CA GLU A 183 20.16 -4.70 25.07
C GLU A 183 19.10 -4.61 23.94
N THR A 184 19.28 -3.73 22.97
CA THR A 184 18.22 -3.41 22.02
C THR A 184 18.44 -3.94 20.59
N VAL A 185 19.67 -4.05 20.12
CA VAL A 185 19.96 -4.47 18.74
C VAL A 185 19.37 -5.85 18.45
N GLY A 186 18.62 -5.95 17.35
CA GLY A 186 17.92 -7.18 16.94
C GLY A 186 16.62 -7.46 17.70
N GLN A 187 16.29 -6.66 18.72
CA GLN A 187 15.03 -6.79 19.46
C GLN A 187 13.91 -6.00 18.75
N ARG A 188 12.66 -6.51 18.81
CA ARG A 188 11.50 -5.71 18.39
C ARG A 188 11.39 -4.47 19.28
N LEU A 189 10.92 -3.37 18.72
CA LEU A 189 10.79 -2.10 19.45
C LEU A 189 9.99 -2.24 20.75
N SER A 190 8.90 -3.04 20.72
CA SER A 190 8.09 -3.36 21.89
C SER A 190 8.89 -4.08 23.00
N ASP A 191 9.77 -4.99 22.62
CA ASP A 191 10.53 -5.84 23.55
C ASP A 191 11.76 -5.10 24.07
N ALA A 192 12.36 -4.23 23.25
CA ALA A 192 13.49 -3.39 23.60
C ALA A 192 13.16 -2.47 24.79
N ALA A 193 11.95 -1.90 24.83
CA ALA A 193 11.51 -1.07 25.94
C ALA A 193 11.57 -1.80 27.30
N GLY A 194 11.10 -3.06 27.34
CA GLY A 194 11.13 -3.88 28.57
C GLY A 194 12.55 -4.20 29.06
N ARG A 195 13.50 -4.40 28.12
CA ARG A 195 14.91 -4.73 28.47
C ARG A 195 15.70 -3.55 29.01
N LEU A 196 15.26 -2.34 28.71
CA LEU A 196 15.92 -1.12 29.17
C LEU A 196 15.49 -0.67 30.57
N ALA A 197 14.46 -1.28 31.15
CA ALA A 197 13.89 -0.86 32.42
C ALA A 197 14.93 -0.77 33.56
N ASP A 198 15.81 -1.76 33.66
CA ASP A 198 16.82 -1.87 34.73
C ASP A 198 18.17 -1.24 34.37
N LEU A 199 18.27 -0.61 33.19
CA LEU A 199 19.53 -0.04 32.70
C LEU A 199 20.11 1.05 33.62
N PRO A 200 19.32 1.98 34.21
CA PRO A 200 19.85 3.01 35.10
C PRO A 200 20.55 2.44 36.34
N ASP A 201 20.15 1.25 36.82
CA ASP A 201 20.73 0.65 38.02
C ASP A 201 22.14 0.08 37.80
N ARG A 202 22.54 -0.05 36.55
CA ARG A 202 23.90 -0.50 36.16
C ARG A 202 24.93 0.65 36.22
N PHE A 203 24.48 1.89 36.38
CA PHE A 203 25.34 3.07 36.44
C PHE A 203 25.43 3.62 37.87
N THR A 204 26.51 4.38 38.14
CA THR A 204 26.72 5.04 39.43
C THR A 204 25.59 6.03 39.73
N ALA A 205 25.35 6.29 41.03
CA ALA A 205 24.29 7.21 41.45
C ALA A 205 24.39 8.61 40.80
N ASP A 206 25.61 9.10 40.59
CA ASP A 206 25.87 10.39 39.96
C ASP A 206 25.48 10.44 38.48
N ASN A 207 25.62 9.32 37.78
CA ASN A 207 25.34 9.23 36.34
C ASN A 207 23.87 8.86 36.02
N ARG A 208 23.13 8.28 36.98
CA ARG A 208 21.74 7.84 36.77
C ARG A 208 20.82 8.90 36.20
N PRO A 209 20.88 10.18 36.65
CA PRO A 209 19.96 11.19 36.08
C PRO A 209 20.15 11.43 34.59
N ALA A 210 21.40 11.40 34.10
CA ALA A 210 21.66 11.49 32.64
C ALA A 210 21.18 10.25 31.89
N VAL A 211 21.44 9.04 32.43
CA VAL A 211 20.98 7.79 31.87
C VAL A 211 19.45 7.75 31.78
N GLN A 212 18.76 8.17 32.84
CA GLN A 212 17.29 8.24 32.85
C GLN A 212 16.74 9.22 31.82
N ALA A 213 17.37 10.40 31.62
CA ALA A 213 16.96 11.35 30.61
C ALA A 213 17.07 10.79 29.20
N VAL A 214 18.21 10.15 28.90
CA VAL A 214 18.42 9.47 27.57
C VAL A 214 17.44 8.32 27.38
N LEU A 215 17.24 7.52 28.44
CA LEU A 215 16.32 6.37 28.38
C LEU A 215 14.87 6.82 28.18
N SER A 216 14.41 7.86 28.87
CA SER A 216 13.05 8.40 28.68
C SER A 216 12.82 8.83 27.24
N ALA A 217 13.76 9.56 26.64
CA ALA A 217 13.67 9.99 25.25
C ALA A 217 13.69 8.80 24.25
N LEU A 218 14.50 7.78 24.54
CA LEU A 218 14.54 6.57 23.72
C LEU A 218 13.24 5.77 23.85
N LEU A 219 12.71 5.61 25.07
CA LEU A 219 11.44 4.93 25.31
C LEU A 219 10.27 5.63 24.64
N GLU A 220 10.22 6.96 24.66
CA GLU A 220 9.25 7.72 23.89
C GLU A 220 9.35 7.39 22.38
N SER A 221 10.56 7.30 21.84
CA SER A 221 10.77 6.92 20.43
C SER A 221 10.40 5.48 20.15
N LEU A 222 10.51 4.57 21.13
CA LEU A 222 10.13 3.15 21.00
C LEU A 222 8.61 2.93 21.15
N VAL A 223 7.93 3.74 21.97
CA VAL A 223 6.50 3.60 22.29
C VAL A 223 5.63 4.50 21.41
N GLU A 224 6.12 5.66 21.03
CA GLU A 224 5.39 6.60 20.20
C GLU A 224 5.35 6.12 18.75
N GLN A 225 4.15 6.00 18.32
CA GLN A 225 3.64 6.02 16.96
C GLN A 225 3.26 4.68 16.37
N HIS A 226 2.04 4.31 16.68
CA HIS A 226 1.13 3.80 15.66
C HIS A 226 0.75 4.97 14.70
N GLU A 227 1.71 5.73 14.21
CA GLU A 227 1.45 6.55 13.04
C GLU A 227 1.44 5.59 11.85
N ASP A 228 0.25 5.09 11.54
CA ASP A 228 -0.08 4.49 10.26
C ASP A 228 0.01 5.58 9.18
N ARG A 229 1.23 6.10 8.98
CA ARG A 229 1.50 7.16 8.01
C ARG A 229 1.28 6.63 6.61
N ILE A 230 0.42 7.31 5.85
CA ILE A 230 0.08 6.96 4.48
C ILE A 230 0.50 8.11 3.56
N VAL A 231 1.05 7.75 2.42
CA VAL A 231 1.35 8.70 1.34
C VAL A 231 0.48 8.39 0.13
N LEU A 232 -0.08 9.45 -0.43
CA LEU A 232 -0.89 9.43 -1.63
C LEU A 232 -0.14 10.08 -2.79
N GLY A 233 -0.39 9.59 -4.00
CA GLY A 233 0.07 10.25 -5.22
C GLY A 233 -0.78 9.91 -6.42
N GLY A 234 -0.74 10.80 -7.41
CA GLY A 234 -1.51 10.62 -8.63
C GLY A 234 -3.00 10.95 -8.50
N THR A 235 -3.42 11.76 -7.51
CA THR A 235 -4.83 12.19 -7.36
C THR A 235 -5.36 12.90 -8.61
N ALA A 236 -4.50 13.59 -9.36
CA ALA A 236 -4.85 14.19 -10.65
C ALA A 236 -5.31 13.15 -11.71
N ASN A 237 -4.91 11.88 -11.56
CA ASN A 237 -5.37 10.83 -12.47
C ASN A 237 -6.89 10.61 -12.36
N LEU A 238 -7.49 10.79 -11.18
CA LEU A 238 -8.95 10.69 -11.02
C LEU A 238 -9.72 11.70 -11.86
N ALA A 239 -9.15 12.88 -12.11
CA ALA A 239 -9.80 13.90 -12.94
C ALA A 239 -10.01 13.43 -14.40
N ARG A 240 -9.19 12.50 -14.89
CA ARG A 240 -9.34 11.88 -16.23
C ARG A 240 -10.54 10.97 -16.31
N PHE A 241 -11.01 10.47 -15.19
CA PHE A 241 -12.13 9.57 -15.06
C PHE A 241 -13.41 10.26 -14.60
N GLY A 242 -13.51 11.59 -14.73
CA GLY A 242 -14.70 12.35 -14.34
C GLY A 242 -16.03 11.75 -14.79
N PRO A 243 -16.15 11.26 -16.06
CA PRO A 243 -17.36 10.59 -16.53
C PRO A 243 -17.76 9.29 -15.80
N ASP A 244 -16.82 8.67 -15.09
CA ASP A 244 -17.06 7.41 -14.34
C ASP A 244 -17.71 7.65 -12.98
N PHE A 245 -17.72 8.88 -12.51
CA PHE A 245 -18.31 9.23 -11.22
C PHE A 245 -19.73 9.76 -11.43
N PRO A 246 -20.77 9.05 -10.90
CA PRO A 246 -22.19 9.33 -11.21
C PRO A 246 -22.66 10.72 -10.86
N LEU A 247 -22.09 11.35 -9.85
CA LEU A 247 -22.46 12.68 -9.37
C LEU A 247 -21.30 13.66 -9.48
N THR A 248 -20.19 13.36 -8.82
CA THR A 248 -18.98 14.18 -8.78
C THR A 248 -17.84 13.38 -8.17
N ILE A 249 -16.62 13.73 -8.54
CA ILE A 249 -15.38 13.15 -7.96
C ILE A 249 -15.10 13.68 -6.54
N ARG A 250 -15.76 14.77 -6.16
CA ARG A 250 -15.46 15.49 -4.91
C ARG A 250 -15.57 14.62 -3.65
N PRO A 251 -16.61 13.79 -3.43
CA PRO A 251 -16.65 12.92 -2.26
C PRO A 251 -15.51 11.92 -2.19
N VAL A 252 -15.01 11.45 -3.34
CA VAL A 252 -13.85 10.55 -3.40
C VAL A 252 -12.59 11.29 -2.97
N LEU A 253 -12.38 12.53 -3.44
CA LEU A 253 -11.23 13.34 -3.04
C LEU A 253 -11.28 13.69 -1.55
N GLU A 254 -12.44 14.08 -1.03
CA GLU A 254 -12.64 14.37 0.40
C GLU A 254 -12.35 13.11 1.25
N ALA A 255 -12.83 11.94 0.84
CA ALA A 255 -12.53 10.68 1.53
C ALA A 255 -11.03 10.31 1.52
N LEU A 256 -10.30 10.69 0.46
CA LEU A 256 -8.85 10.46 0.36
C LEU A 256 -8.02 11.42 1.23
N GLU A 257 -8.58 12.53 1.69
CA GLU A 257 -7.93 13.43 2.65
C GLU A 257 -8.03 12.90 4.10
N GLU A 258 -8.93 11.96 4.36
CA GLU A 258 -9.12 11.37 5.68
C GLU A 258 -8.21 10.16 5.92
N GLN A 259 -7.23 10.31 6.81
CA GLN A 259 -6.27 9.24 7.13
C GLN A 259 -6.95 7.93 7.59
N MET A 260 -8.00 8.03 8.41
CA MET A 260 -8.74 6.87 8.90
C MET A 260 -9.47 6.11 7.77
N VAL A 261 -9.92 6.82 6.73
CA VAL A 261 -10.54 6.19 5.55
C VAL A 261 -9.47 5.41 4.78
N LEU A 262 -8.29 6.00 4.58
CA LEU A 262 -7.17 5.36 3.89
C LEU A 262 -6.66 4.10 4.61
N LEU A 263 -6.57 4.14 5.95
CA LEU A 263 -6.20 2.97 6.75
C LEU A 263 -7.20 1.83 6.58
N ARG A 264 -8.50 2.13 6.67
CA ARG A 264 -9.57 1.14 6.44
C ARG A 264 -9.57 0.62 5.00
N LEU A 265 -9.23 1.48 4.04
CA LEU A 265 -9.14 1.14 2.63
C LEU A 265 -8.05 0.09 2.38
N LEU A 266 -6.87 0.26 2.95
CA LEU A 266 -5.79 -0.72 2.82
C LEU A 266 -6.05 -1.95 3.71
N GLY A 267 -6.65 -1.76 4.89
CA GLY A 267 -6.85 -2.79 5.91
C GLY A 267 -5.54 -3.22 6.58
N GLU A 268 -5.60 -4.17 7.50
CA GLU A 268 -4.43 -4.66 8.23
C GLU A 268 -3.49 -5.47 7.31
N ALA A 269 -2.18 -5.29 7.49
CA ALA A 269 -1.16 -6.03 6.77
C ALA A 269 -0.96 -7.41 7.43
N SER A 270 -1.78 -8.37 7.07
CA SER A 270 -1.73 -9.73 7.64
C SER A 270 -1.02 -10.76 6.75
N ASP A 271 -0.96 -10.54 5.44
CA ASP A 271 -0.41 -11.48 4.47
C ASP A 271 0.33 -10.74 3.34
N LEU A 272 1.58 -11.12 3.08
CA LEU A 272 2.41 -10.60 1.98
C LEU A 272 1.89 -11.00 0.61
N SER A 273 1.28 -12.18 0.50
CA SER A 273 0.90 -12.78 -0.78
C SER A 273 -0.52 -12.45 -1.20
N ALA A 274 -1.39 -12.08 -0.27
CA ALA A 274 -2.80 -11.84 -0.52
C ALA A 274 -3.02 -10.50 -1.21
N LEU A 275 -3.10 -10.54 -2.54
CA LEU A 275 -3.57 -9.40 -3.32
C LEU A 275 -5.08 -9.28 -3.09
N THR A 276 -5.51 -8.13 -2.56
CA THR A 276 -6.91 -7.82 -2.29
C THR A 276 -7.44 -6.87 -3.35
N VAL A 277 -8.61 -7.20 -3.90
CA VAL A 277 -9.35 -6.32 -4.80
C VAL A 277 -10.71 -6.03 -4.18
N ARG A 278 -11.08 -4.76 -4.02
CA ARG A 278 -12.41 -4.32 -3.61
C ARG A 278 -13.03 -3.50 -4.73
N ILE A 279 -14.27 -3.78 -5.07
CA ILE A 279 -14.96 -3.23 -6.24
C ILE A 279 -16.23 -2.54 -5.78
N GLY A 280 -16.38 -1.26 -6.13
CA GLY A 280 -17.63 -0.53 -5.90
C GLY A 280 -18.08 -0.59 -4.44
N HIS A 281 -19.25 -1.12 -4.21
CA HIS A 281 -19.88 -1.23 -2.88
C HIS A 281 -19.18 -2.19 -1.90
N GLU A 282 -18.14 -2.90 -2.30
CA GLU A 282 -17.29 -3.68 -1.38
C GLU A 282 -16.34 -2.78 -0.57
N ASN A 283 -16.19 -1.52 -0.97
CA ASN A 283 -15.42 -0.56 -0.22
C ASN A 283 -16.15 -0.19 1.09
N PRO A 284 -15.41 -0.08 2.21
CA PRO A 284 -16.02 0.16 3.53
C PRO A 284 -16.58 1.57 3.70
N HIS A 285 -16.28 2.49 2.79
CA HIS A 285 -16.70 3.89 2.84
C HIS A 285 -17.59 4.20 1.63
N GLU A 286 -18.81 4.75 1.88
CA GLU A 286 -19.82 5.00 0.85
C GLU A 286 -19.33 5.95 -0.27
N ALA A 287 -18.55 6.97 0.09
CA ALA A 287 -17.96 7.89 -0.90
C ALA A 287 -17.05 7.19 -1.93
N LEU A 288 -16.58 5.98 -1.61
CA LEU A 288 -15.72 5.16 -2.48
C LEU A 288 -16.50 4.09 -3.26
N ALA A 289 -17.83 4.07 -3.19
CA ALA A 289 -18.66 3.09 -3.89
C ALA A 289 -18.57 3.14 -5.44
N ALA A 290 -18.07 4.23 -6.01
CA ALA A 290 -17.80 4.34 -7.46
C ALA A 290 -16.34 3.99 -7.81
N THR A 291 -15.56 3.47 -6.86
CA THR A 291 -14.13 3.17 -7.05
C THR A 291 -13.82 1.71 -6.83
N SER A 292 -12.67 1.28 -7.34
CA SER A 292 -12.05 0.01 -6.98
C SER A 292 -10.68 0.21 -6.40
N VAL A 293 -10.29 -0.69 -5.50
CA VAL A 293 -9.01 -0.69 -4.81
C VAL A 293 -8.32 -2.02 -5.04
N VAL A 294 -7.06 -1.95 -5.44
CA VAL A 294 -6.17 -3.11 -5.54
C VAL A 294 -5.03 -2.90 -4.58
N SER A 295 -4.85 -3.76 -3.60
CA SER A 295 -3.82 -3.64 -2.57
C SER A 295 -3.13 -4.97 -2.27
N VAL A 296 -1.90 -4.89 -1.76
CA VAL A 296 -1.10 -6.05 -1.35
C VAL A 296 -0.15 -5.64 -0.23
N GLY A 297 0.22 -6.59 0.62
CA GLY A 297 1.25 -6.41 1.62
C GLY A 297 2.65 -6.29 1.01
N TYR A 298 3.54 -5.55 1.66
CA TYR A 298 4.97 -5.54 1.37
C TYR A 298 5.78 -5.61 2.67
N GLY A 299 6.98 -6.18 2.63
CA GLY A 299 7.82 -6.36 3.80
C GLY A 299 8.93 -7.39 3.57
N SER A 300 9.42 -8.01 4.64
CA SER A 300 10.43 -9.07 4.59
C SER A 300 9.83 -10.39 4.06
N GLU A 301 10.68 -11.40 3.78
CA GLU A 301 10.23 -12.68 3.20
C GLU A 301 9.11 -13.37 3.98
N ASN A 302 9.05 -13.18 5.29
CA ASN A 302 8.13 -13.89 6.18
C ASN A 302 7.04 -13.01 6.82
N GLU A 303 7.11 -11.68 6.68
CA GLU A 303 6.21 -10.76 7.38
C GLU A 303 5.86 -9.54 6.54
N ALA A 304 4.54 -9.25 6.46
CA ALA A 304 4.05 -8.02 5.87
C ALA A 304 4.24 -6.87 6.87
N LEU A 305 5.08 -5.90 6.53
CA LEU A 305 5.36 -4.73 7.36
C LEU A 305 4.33 -3.61 7.15
N ALA A 306 3.80 -3.50 5.93
CA ALA A 306 2.79 -2.53 5.56
C ALA A 306 2.07 -2.94 4.27
N LYS A 307 1.16 -2.09 3.78
CA LYS A 307 0.43 -2.27 2.53
C LYS A 307 0.68 -1.14 1.55
N LEU A 308 0.61 -1.48 0.29
CA LEU A 308 0.52 -0.54 -0.80
C LEU A 308 -0.60 -0.95 -1.76
N GLY A 309 -1.10 0.01 -2.50
CA GLY A 309 -2.16 -0.25 -3.47
C GLY A 309 -2.47 0.94 -4.34
N VAL A 310 -3.50 0.79 -5.13
CA VAL A 310 -4.04 1.83 -5.99
C VAL A 310 -5.55 1.90 -5.88
N LEU A 311 -6.09 3.10 -6.09
CA LEU A 311 -7.51 3.38 -6.17
C LEU A 311 -7.81 4.05 -7.51
N GLY A 312 -8.83 3.56 -8.17
CA GLY A 312 -9.33 4.12 -9.44
C GLY A 312 -10.82 3.83 -9.65
N PRO A 313 -11.39 4.16 -10.82
CA PRO A 313 -12.77 3.85 -11.13
C PRO A 313 -13.01 2.34 -11.17
N THR A 314 -14.26 1.89 -11.00
CA THR A 314 -14.62 0.47 -11.08
C THR A 314 -14.22 -0.17 -12.42
N ARG A 315 -14.18 0.60 -13.49
CA ARG A 315 -13.70 0.16 -14.82
C ARG A 315 -12.19 0.30 -14.99
N MET A 316 -11.39 -0.33 -14.19
CA MET A 316 -9.92 -0.33 -14.39
C MET A 316 -9.42 -1.57 -15.12
N ASP A 317 -8.21 -1.51 -15.69
CA ASP A 317 -7.48 -2.70 -16.17
C ASP A 317 -7.01 -3.52 -14.96
N TYR A 318 -7.87 -4.38 -14.44
CA TYR A 318 -7.55 -5.23 -13.29
C TYR A 318 -6.33 -6.12 -13.52
N PRO A 319 -6.18 -6.85 -14.66
CA PRO A 319 -5.02 -7.70 -14.91
C PRO A 319 -3.68 -6.94 -14.86
N GLY A 320 -3.61 -5.79 -15.53
CA GLY A 320 -2.43 -4.93 -15.54
C GLY A 320 -2.15 -4.29 -14.19
N THR A 321 -3.19 -3.77 -13.54
CA THR A 321 -3.11 -3.14 -12.23
C THR A 321 -2.63 -4.12 -11.15
N MET A 322 -3.22 -5.33 -11.09
CA MET A 322 -2.79 -6.38 -10.17
C MET A 322 -1.34 -6.80 -10.40
N GLY A 323 -0.91 -6.87 -11.67
CA GLY A 323 0.47 -7.15 -12.04
C GLY A 323 1.45 -6.09 -11.54
N ALA A 324 1.14 -4.81 -11.77
CA ALA A 324 1.95 -3.67 -11.34
C ALA A 324 2.05 -3.57 -9.82
N VAL A 325 0.91 -3.63 -9.12
CA VAL A 325 0.85 -3.55 -7.65
C VAL A 325 1.68 -4.68 -7.00
N ARG A 326 1.51 -5.93 -7.46
CA ARG A 326 2.26 -7.08 -6.95
C ARG A 326 3.77 -6.97 -7.23
N ALA A 327 4.15 -6.50 -8.42
CA ALA A 327 5.55 -6.36 -8.77
C ALA A 327 6.25 -5.28 -7.94
N VAL A 328 5.63 -4.10 -7.82
CA VAL A 328 6.18 -2.99 -7.02
C VAL A 328 6.30 -3.40 -5.55
N ALA A 329 5.27 -4.03 -4.98
CA ALA A 329 5.31 -4.51 -3.60
C ALA A 329 6.47 -5.47 -3.34
N ARG A 330 6.75 -6.38 -4.28
CA ARG A 330 7.89 -7.31 -4.17
C ARG A 330 9.24 -6.59 -4.20
N TYR A 331 9.39 -5.56 -5.03
CA TYR A 331 10.63 -4.78 -5.09
C TYR A 331 10.83 -3.94 -3.83
N VAL A 332 9.79 -3.22 -3.39
CA VAL A 332 9.83 -2.43 -2.16
C VAL A 332 10.10 -3.33 -0.95
N GLY A 333 9.42 -4.48 -0.87
CA GLY A 333 9.61 -5.46 0.21
C GLY A 333 11.05 -5.93 0.33
N ARG A 334 11.75 -6.18 -0.78
CA ARG A 334 13.19 -6.54 -0.75
C ARG A 334 14.04 -5.40 -0.21
N ILE A 335 13.84 -4.17 -0.69
CA ILE A 335 14.63 -3.03 -0.23
C ILE A 335 14.43 -2.75 1.26
N VAL A 336 13.19 -2.84 1.74
CA VAL A 336 12.83 -2.56 3.14
C VAL A 336 13.10 -3.76 4.06
N GLY A 337 13.07 -4.99 3.53
CA GLY A 337 13.30 -6.21 4.30
C GLY A 337 14.76 -6.65 4.40
N ASP A 338 15.61 -6.28 3.42
CA ASP A 338 17.03 -6.62 3.36
C ASP A 338 17.93 -5.52 3.99
N GLY A 339 17.37 -4.38 4.38
CA GLY A 339 18.05 -3.25 5.06
C GLY A 339 18.10 -3.45 6.56
#